data_93fc47925425a5d25ce86c1b0bffb253
#
_entry.id   93fc47925425a5d25ce86c1b0bffb253
#
_cell.length_a   1.000
_cell.length_b   1.000
_cell.length_c   1.000
_cell.angle_alpha   90.00
_cell.angle_beta   90.00
_cell.angle_gamma   90.00
#
_symmetry.space_group_name_H-M   'P 1'
#
loop_
_entity.id
_entity.type
_entity.pdbx_description
1 polymer ?
#
loop_
_entity_poly.entity_id
_entity_poly.type
_entity_poly.pdbx_seq_one_letter_code
_entity_poly.pdbx_strand_id
1 'polypeptide(L)'
;MKVVVISGSPRKGANTQIMMEYLYNYAKTKNADTKFIDLSTAGVECFRGPAENYDENTKQAVKDVTEADVWFVGSPVYNSLLSSALKNLFEYINYKETAGKTAGIAILSSGGISFTNVHYMITGLMSYFRVLTNPKAVHVTADQIKNGKVADENAMTRLRELVDETLKLASYTTLA
;
A
#
# COMPACT_ATOMS: atom_id res chain seq x y z
N MET A 1 14.51 0.61 -10.34
CA MET A 1 13.09 0.84 -10.00
C MET A 1 12.96 0.74 -8.49
N LYS A 2 12.48 1.79 -7.83
CA LYS A 2 12.26 1.82 -6.39
C LYS A 2 10.84 1.38 -6.08
N VAL A 3 10.68 0.53 -5.10
CA VAL A 3 9.37 -0.03 -4.70
C VAL A 3 9.10 0.29 -3.23
N VAL A 4 7.90 0.71 -2.91
CA VAL A 4 7.44 0.82 -1.53
C VAL A 4 6.20 -0.04 -1.30
N VAL A 5 6.20 -0.78 -0.20
CA VAL A 5 5.06 -1.57 0.28
C VAL A 5 4.56 -0.93 1.57
N ILE A 6 3.30 -0.53 1.59
CA ILE A 6 2.69 0.23 2.69
C ILE A 6 1.66 -0.65 3.39
N SER A 7 1.89 -0.99 4.64
CA SER A 7 0.89 -1.56 5.54
C SER A 7 0.11 -0.44 6.21
N GLY A 8 -1.11 -0.21 5.74
CA GLY A 8 -1.95 0.94 6.14
C GLY A 8 -2.70 0.77 7.47
N SER A 9 -2.48 -0.30 8.24
CA SER A 9 -3.13 -0.46 9.54
C SER A 9 -2.37 0.28 10.64
N PRO A 10 -3.04 1.09 11.49
CA PRO A 10 -2.42 1.66 12.69
C PRO A 10 -2.28 0.65 13.85
N ARG A 11 -2.81 -0.56 13.72
CA ARG A 11 -2.81 -1.56 14.78
C ARG A 11 -1.59 -2.48 14.65
N LYS A 12 -0.80 -2.59 15.71
CA LYS A 12 0.32 -3.55 15.79
C LYS A 12 -0.20 -5.00 15.68
N GLY A 13 0.50 -5.82 14.90
CA GLY A 13 0.13 -7.23 14.69
C GLY A 13 -1.19 -7.44 13.95
N ALA A 14 -1.62 -6.45 13.17
CA ALA A 14 -2.84 -6.56 12.39
C ALA A 14 -2.68 -7.54 11.21
N ASN A 15 -3.76 -8.20 10.85
CA ASN A 15 -3.78 -9.07 9.65
C ASN A 15 -3.37 -8.32 8.37
N THR A 16 -3.61 -7.00 8.29
CA THR A 16 -3.11 -6.17 7.18
C THR A 16 -1.60 -6.16 7.13
N GLN A 17 -0.92 -6.04 8.28
CA GLN A 17 0.54 -6.10 8.35
C GLN A 17 1.03 -7.45 7.84
N ILE A 18 0.46 -8.56 8.31
CA ILE A 18 0.83 -9.93 7.90
C ILE A 18 0.67 -10.11 6.38
N MET A 19 -0.45 -9.65 5.83
CA MET A 19 -0.70 -9.68 4.38
C MET A 19 0.35 -8.88 3.61
N MET A 20 0.66 -7.66 4.07
CA MET A 20 1.61 -6.79 3.38
C MET A 20 3.06 -7.21 3.57
N GLU A 21 3.42 -7.83 4.69
CA GLU A 21 4.73 -8.47 4.88
C GLU A 21 4.94 -9.66 3.91
N TYR A 22 3.89 -10.47 3.70
CA TYR A 22 3.94 -11.53 2.70
C TYR A 22 4.21 -10.95 1.30
N LEU A 23 3.46 -9.92 0.91
CA LEU A 23 3.62 -9.23 -0.36
C LEU A 23 5.01 -8.59 -0.47
N TYR A 24 5.48 -7.92 0.58
CA TYR A 24 6.82 -7.30 0.64
C TYR A 24 7.93 -8.34 0.43
N ASN A 25 7.86 -9.45 1.14
CA ASN A 25 8.88 -10.50 1.04
C ASN A 25 8.94 -11.06 -0.40
N TYR A 26 7.80 -11.24 -1.05
CA TYR A 26 7.76 -11.65 -2.44
C TYR A 26 8.27 -10.56 -3.39
N ALA A 27 7.83 -9.32 -3.23
CA ALA A 27 8.29 -8.20 -4.05
C ALA A 27 9.81 -8.01 -3.97
N LYS A 28 10.39 -8.20 -2.79
CA LYS A 28 11.84 -8.12 -2.57
C LYS A 28 12.63 -9.19 -3.34
N THR A 29 12.04 -10.36 -3.60
CA THR A 29 12.68 -11.37 -4.46
C THR A 29 12.72 -10.96 -5.93
N LYS A 30 11.82 -10.06 -6.35
CA LYS A 30 11.72 -9.56 -7.73
C LYS A 30 12.49 -8.27 -7.93
N ASN A 31 12.58 -7.45 -6.89
CA ASN A 31 13.29 -6.17 -6.93
C ASN A 31 13.97 -5.89 -5.58
N ALA A 32 15.29 -5.83 -5.57
CA ALA A 32 16.08 -5.66 -4.35
C ALA A 32 15.85 -4.26 -3.70
N ASP A 33 15.53 -3.22 -4.48
CA ASP A 33 15.24 -1.88 -3.97
C ASP A 33 13.75 -1.75 -3.58
N THR A 34 13.36 -2.56 -2.60
CA THR A 34 11.99 -2.60 -2.05
C THR A 34 12.02 -2.22 -0.59
N LYS A 35 11.24 -1.20 -0.20
CA LYS A 35 11.08 -0.73 1.18
C LYS A 35 9.72 -1.14 1.74
N PHE A 36 9.65 -1.29 3.06
CA PHE A 36 8.43 -1.58 3.79
C PHE A 36 8.12 -0.46 4.78
N ILE A 37 6.91 0.08 4.73
CA ILE A 37 6.38 1.05 5.69
C ILE A 37 5.20 0.42 6.41
N ASP A 38 5.36 0.13 7.70
CA ASP A 38 4.26 -0.30 8.56
C ASP A 38 3.77 0.89 9.39
N LEU A 39 2.56 1.38 9.09
CA LEU A 39 1.99 2.55 9.76
C LEU A 39 1.63 2.31 11.23
N SER A 40 1.71 1.07 11.72
CA SER A 40 1.57 0.78 13.16
C SER A 40 2.83 1.11 13.96
N THR A 41 3.99 1.25 13.31
CA THR A 41 5.30 1.45 13.94
C THR A 41 6.13 2.56 13.30
N ALA A 42 5.75 3.03 12.12
CA ALA A 42 6.51 4.03 11.36
C ALA A 42 6.59 5.41 12.04
N GLY A 43 5.75 5.68 13.02
CA GLY A 43 5.79 6.94 13.78
C GLY A 43 5.39 8.16 12.96
N VAL A 44 4.57 7.99 11.91
CA VAL A 44 4.11 9.12 11.09
C VAL A 44 3.18 10.03 11.91
N GLU A 45 3.55 11.29 12.10
CA GLU A 45 2.75 12.27 12.83
C GLU A 45 1.43 12.57 12.12
N CYS A 46 0.46 13.12 12.84
CA CYS A 46 -0.75 13.68 12.20
C CYS A 46 -0.39 14.89 11.34
N PHE A 47 -0.90 14.91 10.12
CA PHE A 47 -0.71 16.04 9.21
C PHE A 47 -1.36 17.32 9.77
N ARG A 48 -0.57 18.39 9.84
CA ARG A 48 -0.98 19.72 10.34
C ARG A 48 -0.84 20.82 9.28
N GLY A 49 -0.42 20.45 8.06
CA GLY A 49 -0.21 21.39 6.96
C GLY A 49 1.20 21.28 6.37
N PRO A 50 1.39 21.77 5.14
CA PRO A 50 2.65 21.59 4.40
C PRO A 50 3.81 22.44 4.92
N ALA A 51 3.54 23.49 5.71
CA ALA A 51 4.55 24.40 6.27
C ALA A 51 5.08 23.97 7.65
N GLU A 52 4.52 22.90 8.23
CA GLU A 52 4.88 22.42 9.56
C GLU A 52 6.21 21.66 9.53
N ASN A 53 6.92 21.72 10.66
CA ASN A 53 8.11 20.89 10.86
C ASN A 53 7.69 19.55 11.48
N TYR A 54 7.98 18.47 10.78
CA TYR A 54 7.69 17.11 11.19
C TYR A 54 8.97 16.39 11.63
N ASP A 55 8.79 15.30 12.38
CA ASP A 55 9.91 14.47 12.83
C ASP A 55 10.59 13.72 11.66
N GLU A 56 11.76 13.14 11.95
CA GLU A 56 12.54 12.44 10.93
C GLU A 56 11.85 11.15 10.44
N ASN A 57 11.06 10.49 11.28
CA ASN A 57 10.31 9.29 10.89
C ASN A 57 9.25 9.65 9.83
N THR A 58 8.51 10.72 10.06
CA THR A 58 7.53 11.24 9.11
C THR A 58 8.18 11.65 7.80
N LYS A 59 9.27 12.44 7.87
CA LYS A 59 10.04 12.87 6.68
C LYS A 59 10.56 11.67 5.89
N GLN A 60 11.10 10.65 6.57
CA GLN A 60 11.62 9.46 5.92
C GLN A 60 10.51 8.65 5.24
N ALA A 61 9.36 8.44 5.90
CA ALA A 61 8.23 7.73 5.31
C ALA A 61 7.70 8.46 4.06
N VAL A 62 7.54 9.78 4.14
CA VAL A 62 7.12 10.62 3.00
C VAL A 62 8.12 10.55 1.86
N LYS A 63 9.41 10.65 2.16
CA LYS A 63 10.49 10.51 1.16
C LYS A 63 10.44 9.15 0.46
N ASP A 64 10.30 8.07 1.21
CA ASP A 64 10.28 6.72 0.66
C ASP A 64 9.09 6.51 -0.29
N VAL A 65 7.92 7.06 0.04
CA VAL A 65 6.74 7.04 -0.84
C VAL A 65 6.94 7.93 -2.07
N THR A 66 7.46 9.14 -1.88
CA THR A 66 7.66 10.10 -2.98
C THR A 66 8.70 9.62 -3.98
N GLU A 67 9.79 9.00 -3.52
CA GLU A 67 10.86 8.51 -4.39
C GLU A 67 10.55 7.17 -5.07
N ALA A 68 9.59 6.40 -4.57
CA ALA A 68 9.26 5.11 -5.15
C ALA A 68 8.54 5.24 -6.50
N ASP A 69 8.91 4.41 -7.46
CA ASP A 69 8.27 4.30 -8.77
C ASP A 69 7.00 3.44 -8.70
N VAL A 70 6.98 2.48 -7.76
CA VAL A 70 5.88 1.54 -7.57
C VAL A 70 5.42 1.54 -6.12
N TRP A 71 4.10 1.65 -5.94
CA TRP A 71 3.45 1.60 -4.64
C TRP A 71 2.59 0.33 -4.51
N PHE A 72 2.85 -0.48 -3.50
CA PHE A 72 1.89 -1.48 -3.06
C PHE A 72 1.16 -0.95 -1.83
N VAL A 73 -0.12 -0.65 -2.00
CA VAL A 73 -0.93 0.00 -0.98
C VAL A 73 -1.84 -1.01 -0.31
N GLY A 74 -1.57 -1.31 0.96
CA GLY A 74 -2.37 -2.19 1.79
C GLY A 74 -3.29 -1.42 2.73
N SER A 75 -4.59 -1.71 2.75
CA SER A 75 -5.53 -1.10 3.68
C SER A 75 -6.40 -2.12 4.38
N PRO A 76 -6.62 -1.98 5.70
CA PRO A 76 -7.76 -2.63 6.34
C PRO A 76 -9.06 -1.94 5.91
N VAL A 77 -10.18 -2.61 6.11
CA VAL A 77 -11.51 -1.99 6.04
C VAL A 77 -11.95 -1.60 7.46
N TYR A 78 -12.03 -0.31 7.73
CA TYR A 78 -12.53 0.23 8.99
C TYR A 78 -13.80 1.06 8.73
N ASN A 79 -14.94 0.62 9.28
CA ASN A 79 -16.23 1.28 9.05
C ASN A 79 -16.52 1.53 7.55
N SER A 80 -16.25 0.53 6.71
CA SER A 80 -16.37 0.60 5.23
C SER A 80 -15.41 1.55 4.52
N LEU A 81 -14.44 2.13 5.21
CA LEU A 81 -13.48 3.10 4.67
C LEU A 81 -12.05 2.62 4.83
N LEU A 82 -11.13 3.27 4.13
CA LEU A 82 -9.69 3.08 4.35
C LEU A 82 -9.29 3.61 5.74
N SER A 83 -8.16 3.15 6.26
CA SER A 83 -7.70 3.59 7.58
C SER A 83 -7.30 5.06 7.60
N SER A 84 -7.54 5.73 8.72
CA SER A 84 -7.09 7.10 8.95
C SER A 84 -5.57 7.24 8.84
N ALA A 85 -4.80 6.26 9.29
CA ALA A 85 -3.35 6.27 9.19
C ALA A 85 -2.87 6.28 7.73
N LEU A 86 -3.49 5.49 6.86
CA LEU A 86 -3.18 5.48 5.43
C LEU A 86 -3.56 6.81 4.77
N LYS A 87 -4.75 7.35 5.08
CA LYS A 87 -5.15 8.66 4.57
C LYS A 87 -4.20 9.76 5.04
N ASN A 88 -3.80 9.72 6.32
CA ASN A 88 -2.84 10.67 6.89
C ASN A 88 -1.50 10.65 6.16
N LEU A 89 -0.94 9.48 5.85
CA LEU A 89 0.30 9.40 5.07
C LEU A 89 0.16 10.09 3.70
N PHE A 90 -0.97 9.90 3.02
CA PHE A 90 -1.20 10.51 1.71
C PHE A 90 -1.50 12.01 1.77
N GLU A 91 -1.77 12.62 2.93
CA GLU A 91 -1.87 14.09 3.06
C GLU A 91 -0.52 14.79 2.83
N TYR A 92 0.59 14.10 3.10
CA TYR A 92 1.94 14.65 2.90
C TYR A 92 2.40 14.62 1.44
N ILE A 93 1.79 13.78 0.60
CA ILE A 93 2.30 13.51 -0.75
C ILE A 93 1.89 14.62 -1.73
N ASN A 94 2.87 15.18 -2.40
CA ASN A 94 2.65 16.20 -3.43
C ASN A 94 2.32 15.51 -4.77
N TYR A 95 1.12 15.71 -5.29
CA TYR A 95 0.66 15.14 -6.55
C TYR A 95 1.52 15.51 -7.77
N LYS A 96 2.29 16.61 -7.68
CA LYS A 96 3.18 17.03 -8.77
C LYS A 96 4.40 16.11 -8.94
N GLU A 97 4.71 15.31 -7.92
CA GLU A 97 5.88 14.43 -7.87
C GLU A 97 5.51 12.95 -8.10
N THR A 98 4.23 12.68 -8.44
CA THR A 98 3.72 11.30 -8.46
C THR A 98 3.28 10.82 -9.85
N ALA A 99 3.25 11.69 -10.84
CA ALA A 99 2.87 11.32 -12.20
C ALA A 99 3.80 10.23 -12.77
N GLY A 100 3.21 9.24 -13.43
CA GLY A 100 3.95 8.12 -14.04
C GLY A 100 4.27 6.96 -13.10
N LYS A 101 3.98 7.08 -11.80
CA LYS A 101 4.11 5.95 -10.87
C LYS A 101 3.00 4.91 -11.10
N THR A 102 3.24 3.71 -10.59
CA THR A 102 2.29 2.59 -10.70
C THR A 102 1.91 2.08 -9.32
N ALA A 103 0.66 1.64 -9.13
CA ALA A 103 0.23 1.11 -7.85
C ALA A 103 -0.50 -0.24 -7.97
N GLY A 104 -0.21 -1.15 -7.03
CA GLY A 104 -0.99 -2.35 -6.73
C GLY A 104 -1.72 -2.18 -5.41
N ILE A 105 -2.98 -2.64 -5.32
CA ILE A 105 -3.84 -2.47 -4.15
C ILE A 105 -4.15 -3.83 -3.53
N ALA A 106 -3.94 -3.95 -2.22
CA ALA A 106 -4.36 -5.10 -1.43
C ALA A 106 -5.24 -4.65 -0.25
N ILE A 107 -6.40 -5.27 -0.07
CA ILE A 107 -7.37 -4.87 0.94
C ILE A 107 -7.68 -6.05 1.85
N LEU A 108 -7.64 -5.81 3.16
CA LEU A 108 -8.01 -6.79 4.17
C LEU A 108 -9.32 -6.41 4.86
N SER A 109 -10.27 -7.31 4.85
CA SER A 109 -11.56 -7.13 5.54
C SER A 109 -11.92 -8.32 6.42
N SER A 110 -12.88 -8.13 7.33
CA SER A 110 -13.47 -9.22 8.10
C SER A 110 -14.46 -10.06 7.31
N GLY A 111 -14.97 -9.55 6.17
CA GLY A 111 -15.95 -10.22 5.31
C GLY A 111 -16.06 -9.57 3.93
N GLY A 112 -16.84 -10.17 3.01
CA GLY A 112 -16.78 -9.92 1.57
C GLY A 112 -17.40 -8.62 1.03
N ILE A 113 -18.13 -7.82 1.81
CA ILE A 113 -18.98 -6.76 1.25
C ILE A 113 -18.31 -5.37 1.26
N SER A 114 -17.53 -5.08 2.29
CA SER A 114 -17.05 -3.71 2.53
C SER A 114 -15.78 -3.31 1.76
N PHE A 115 -15.11 -4.24 1.08
CA PHE A 115 -13.84 -3.96 0.40
C PHE A 115 -14.02 -3.04 -0.82
N THR A 116 -15.17 -3.09 -1.47
CA THR A 116 -15.46 -2.31 -2.69
C THR A 116 -15.32 -0.81 -2.45
N ASN A 117 -15.83 -0.31 -1.32
CA ASN A 117 -15.72 1.11 -0.98
C ASN A 117 -14.26 1.52 -0.79
N VAL A 118 -13.48 0.71 -0.07
CA VAL A 118 -12.05 0.98 0.15
C VAL A 118 -11.29 0.93 -1.17
N HIS A 119 -11.61 -0.01 -2.05
CA HIS A 119 -11.02 -0.09 -3.39
C HIS A 119 -11.29 1.21 -4.18
N TYR A 120 -12.55 1.66 -4.25
CA TYR A 120 -12.88 2.92 -4.93
C TYR A 120 -12.17 4.13 -4.33
N MET A 121 -12.09 4.21 -3.00
CA MET A 121 -11.39 5.31 -2.34
C MET A 121 -9.91 5.35 -2.69
N ILE A 122 -9.22 4.19 -2.64
CA ILE A 122 -7.78 4.13 -2.96
C ILE A 122 -7.59 4.41 -4.46
N THR A 123 -8.41 3.84 -5.33
CA THR A 123 -8.30 4.09 -6.78
C THR A 123 -8.55 5.56 -7.12
N GLY A 124 -9.55 6.20 -6.49
CA GLY A 124 -9.79 7.63 -6.65
C GLY A 124 -8.62 8.49 -6.16
N LEU A 125 -8.01 8.09 -5.04
CA LEU A 125 -6.81 8.75 -4.51
C LEU A 125 -5.62 8.59 -5.46
N MET A 126 -5.40 7.40 -6.01
CA MET A 126 -4.35 7.16 -7.02
C MET A 126 -4.58 7.98 -8.29
N SER A 127 -5.83 8.11 -8.74
CA SER A 127 -6.20 8.98 -9.87
C SER A 127 -5.85 10.44 -9.61
N TYR A 128 -6.12 10.96 -8.40
CA TYR A 128 -5.72 12.31 -8.00
C TYR A 128 -4.20 12.49 -8.07
N PHE A 129 -3.45 11.49 -7.63
CA PHE A 129 -1.98 11.47 -7.71
C PHE A 129 -1.44 11.17 -9.11
N ARG A 130 -2.28 10.92 -10.11
CA ARG A 130 -1.87 10.54 -11.47
C ARG A 130 -1.03 9.24 -11.51
N VAL A 131 -1.32 8.35 -10.58
CA VAL A 131 -0.66 7.04 -10.45
C VAL A 131 -1.47 6.00 -11.21
N LEU A 132 -0.83 5.25 -12.08
CA LEU A 132 -1.46 4.17 -12.83
C LEU A 132 -1.71 2.96 -11.93
N THR A 133 -2.96 2.59 -11.74
CA THR A 133 -3.35 1.51 -10.84
C THR A 133 -3.48 0.19 -11.59
N ASN A 134 -2.91 -0.90 -11.06
CA ASN A 134 -3.24 -2.25 -11.52
C ASN A 134 -4.74 -2.49 -11.31
N PRO A 135 -5.50 -2.85 -12.36
CA PRO A 135 -6.95 -3.04 -12.26
C PRO A 135 -7.36 -4.22 -11.38
N LYS A 136 -6.46 -5.18 -11.14
CA LYS A 136 -6.70 -6.34 -10.27
C LYS A 136 -6.30 -6.04 -8.82
N ALA A 137 -7.15 -5.34 -8.06
CA ALA A 137 -6.94 -5.27 -6.62
C ALA A 137 -7.13 -6.64 -5.97
N VAL A 138 -6.32 -6.98 -4.98
CA VAL A 138 -6.44 -8.21 -4.21
C VAL A 138 -7.21 -7.96 -2.92
N HIS A 139 -8.25 -8.75 -2.71
CA HIS A 139 -9.02 -8.77 -1.49
C HIS A 139 -8.71 -10.04 -0.70
N VAL A 140 -8.31 -9.87 0.56
CA VAL A 140 -8.04 -10.94 1.52
C VAL A 140 -8.99 -10.78 2.71
N THR A 141 -9.56 -11.88 3.18
CA THR A 141 -10.42 -11.90 4.37
C THR A 141 -9.65 -12.37 5.60
N ALA A 142 -10.12 -11.98 6.78
CA ALA A 142 -9.42 -12.26 8.04
C ALA A 142 -9.26 -13.77 8.31
N ASP A 143 -10.18 -14.60 7.87
CA ASP A 143 -10.13 -16.06 8.00
C ASP A 143 -9.03 -16.72 7.13
N GLN A 144 -8.53 -16.04 6.11
CA GLN A 144 -7.40 -16.46 5.28
C GLN A 144 -6.03 -16.20 5.94
N ILE A 145 -6.02 -15.49 7.07
CA ILE A 145 -4.84 -15.25 7.90
C ILE A 145 -4.93 -16.15 9.15
N LYS A 146 -3.98 -17.07 9.31
CA LYS A 146 -3.95 -18.00 10.45
C LYS A 146 -2.52 -18.10 11.00
N ASN A 147 -2.40 -18.17 12.32
CA ASN A 147 -1.12 -18.35 13.01
C ASN A 147 -0.05 -17.34 12.55
N GLY A 148 -0.45 -16.08 12.33
CA GLY A 148 0.48 -15.02 11.91
C GLY A 148 0.98 -15.15 10.46
N LYS A 149 0.26 -15.87 9.60
CA LYS A 149 0.64 -16.07 8.18
C LYS A 149 -0.59 -16.03 7.26
N VAL A 150 -0.37 -15.65 6.03
CA VAL A 150 -1.35 -15.88 4.95
C VAL A 150 -1.40 -17.39 4.74
N ALA A 151 -2.54 -18.02 5.05
CA ALA A 151 -2.69 -19.47 5.05
C ALA A 151 -3.47 -20.02 3.85
N ASP A 152 -4.16 -19.16 3.12
CA ASP A 152 -4.96 -19.52 1.95
C ASP A 152 -4.12 -19.46 0.67
N GLU A 153 -3.96 -20.56 -0.03
CA GLU A 153 -3.13 -20.67 -1.24
C GLU A 153 -3.64 -19.76 -2.38
N ASN A 154 -4.93 -19.56 -2.50
CA ASN A 154 -5.49 -18.67 -3.52
C ASN A 154 -5.15 -17.19 -3.18
N ALA A 155 -5.25 -16.79 -1.91
CA ALA A 155 -4.84 -15.46 -1.48
C ALA A 155 -3.34 -15.24 -1.73
N MET A 156 -2.48 -16.22 -1.40
CA MET A 156 -1.05 -16.15 -1.66
C MET A 156 -0.75 -16.00 -3.15
N THR A 157 -1.42 -16.77 -4.01
CA THR A 157 -1.25 -16.70 -5.47
C THR A 157 -1.64 -15.34 -6.00
N ARG A 158 -2.82 -14.81 -5.62
CA ARG A 158 -3.28 -13.48 -6.06
C ARG A 158 -2.36 -12.34 -5.59
N LEU A 159 -1.81 -12.42 -4.38
CA LEU A 159 -0.84 -11.44 -3.89
C LEU A 159 0.46 -11.47 -4.70
N ARG A 160 0.95 -12.65 -5.08
CA ARG A 160 2.12 -12.79 -5.97
C ARG A 160 1.84 -12.25 -7.36
N GLU A 161 0.70 -12.59 -7.95
CA GLU A 161 0.27 -12.08 -9.25
C GLU A 161 0.15 -10.55 -9.24
N LEU A 162 -0.40 -9.97 -8.15
CA LEU A 162 -0.47 -8.52 -7.99
C LEU A 162 0.93 -7.89 -8.08
N VAL A 163 1.93 -8.49 -7.44
CA VAL A 163 3.31 -8.00 -7.52
C VAL A 163 3.82 -8.10 -8.95
N ASP A 164 3.77 -9.29 -9.56
CA ASP A 164 4.33 -9.53 -10.88
C ASP A 164 3.68 -8.64 -11.96
N GLU A 165 2.36 -8.52 -11.94
CA GLU A 165 1.61 -7.69 -12.90
C GLU A 165 1.88 -6.20 -12.69
N THR A 166 1.95 -5.73 -11.43
CA THR A 166 2.21 -4.31 -11.14
C THR A 166 3.63 -3.92 -11.53
N LEU A 167 4.63 -4.75 -11.25
CA LEU A 167 6.02 -4.50 -11.67
C LEU A 167 6.14 -4.51 -13.20
N LYS A 168 5.44 -5.43 -13.88
CA LYS A 168 5.37 -5.44 -15.34
C LYS A 168 4.71 -4.17 -15.89
N LEU A 169 3.60 -3.72 -15.28
CA LEU A 169 2.93 -2.48 -15.68
C LEU A 169 3.87 -1.27 -15.53
N ALA A 170 4.62 -1.20 -14.43
CA ALA A 170 5.59 -0.14 -14.18
C ALA A 170 6.71 -0.12 -15.25
N SER A 171 7.13 -1.27 -15.78
CA SER A 171 8.15 -1.30 -16.82
C SER A 171 7.71 -0.62 -18.13
N TYR A 172 6.44 -0.52 -18.39
CA TYR A 172 5.90 0.20 -19.56
C TYR A 172 5.79 1.71 -19.33
N THR A 173 5.61 2.17 -18.09
CA THR A 173 5.52 3.60 -17.77
C THR A 173 6.87 4.28 -17.61
N THR A 174 7.92 3.52 -17.32
CA THR A 174 9.30 4.05 -17.16
C THR A 174 9.99 4.29 -18.50
N LEU A 175 9.43 3.81 -19.60
CA LEU A 175 9.99 3.96 -20.97
C LEU A 175 9.47 5.21 -21.71
N ALA A 176 8.60 5.98 -21.08
CA ALA A 176 8.03 7.24 -21.64
C ALA A 176 8.65 8.46 -20.93
#